data_89f43b03f2a6adaf5bfa898500efdfa1
#
_entry.id   89f43b03f2a6adaf5bfa898500efdfa1
#
_cell.length_a   1.000
_cell.length_b   1.000
_cell.length_c   1.000
_cell.angle_alpha   90.00
_cell.angle_beta   90.00
_cell.angle_gamma   90.00
#
_symmetry.space_group_name_H-M   'P 1'
#
loop_
_entity.id
_entity.type
_entity.pdbx_description
1 polymer ?
#
loop_
_entity_poly.entity_id
_entity_poly.type
_entity_poly.pdbx_seq_one_letter_code
_entity_poly.pdbx_strand_id
1 'polypeptide(L)'
;MRPVRIPRLPRFPRAAARTTTAARTVTAAAVVAVIAALTACSGPAPSNPALAKIPPAKVPPATYYLALGDSLAQGVQPNAAGVSVMTPDGYADQVYAALRPSRPGLKLVKLGCPGETTASMINGGICRYQGGSQLAAAVAFLQAHRGRVLLVTLDIGANDPEHCGGQPGLGQLAKCAVKDIPGAVDHLGTIMTRLKAAAGPGVRIVGMNYYLPALAEWRSGLPGRVVAWTAEKLAATYNAMLGRVYAKSGARVANVFGAFETADFTKPAGTNVPRNVARLCQWTWECAAPPRGPNQHANQAGYQVIARTFLQASGLS
;
A
#
# COMPACT_ATOMS: atom_id res chain seq x y z
N MET A 1 24.15 -42.75 -16.25
CA MET A 1 23.81 -41.43 -15.64
C MET A 1 25.13 -40.71 -15.36
N ARG A 2 25.44 -39.67 -16.10
CA ARG A 2 26.66 -38.87 -15.93
C ARG A 2 26.29 -37.58 -15.19
N PRO A 3 27.06 -37.12 -14.18
CA PRO A 3 26.74 -35.89 -13.46
C PRO A 3 27.00 -34.64 -14.30
N VAL A 4 26.05 -33.73 -14.31
CA VAL A 4 26.12 -32.39 -14.94
C VAL A 4 27.01 -31.50 -14.11
N ARG A 5 28.10 -30.98 -14.72
CA ARG A 5 29.00 -29.99 -14.09
C ARG A 5 28.37 -28.60 -14.18
N ILE A 6 28.21 -27.94 -13.04
CA ILE A 6 27.76 -26.54 -12.92
C ILE A 6 28.98 -25.63 -13.15
N PRO A 7 28.91 -24.62 -14.05
CA PRO A 7 29.99 -23.65 -14.25
C PRO A 7 30.09 -22.67 -13.06
N ARG A 8 31.33 -22.41 -12.63
CA ARG A 8 31.65 -21.41 -11.57
C ARG A 8 31.55 -20.00 -12.17
N LEU A 9 30.84 -19.11 -11.48
CA LEU A 9 30.73 -17.69 -11.79
C LEU A 9 32.08 -16.96 -11.57
N PRO A 10 32.42 -15.96 -12.39
CA PRO A 10 33.64 -15.17 -12.25
C PRO A 10 33.56 -14.21 -11.05
N ARG A 11 34.70 -14.14 -10.31
CA ARG A 11 34.89 -13.18 -9.22
C ARG A 11 35.22 -11.79 -9.78
N PHE A 12 34.45 -10.77 -9.39
CA PHE A 12 34.75 -9.37 -9.68
C PHE A 12 35.80 -8.83 -8.71
N PRO A 13 36.74 -7.99 -9.17
CA PRO A 13 37.77 -7.36 -8.33
C PRO A 13 37.15 -6.23 -7.48
N ARG A 14 37.58 -6.14 -6.22
CA ARG A 14 37.25 -5.06 -5.30
C ARG A 14 38.03 -3.78 -5.72
N ALA A 15 37.28 -2.72 -6.03
CA ALA A 15 37.85 -1.37 -6.20
C ALA A 15 38.14 -0.75 -4.83
N ALA A 16 39.41 -0.35 -4.62
CA ALA A 16 39.86 0.36 -3.44
C ALA A 16 39.46 1.85 -3.56
N ALA A 17 38.68 2.36 -2.64
CA ALA A 17 38.36 3.77 -2.49
C ALA A 17 39.56 4.51 -1.86
N ARG A 18 40.16 5.43 -2.59
CA ARG A 18 41.13 6.38 -2.06
C ARG A 18 40.38 7.59 -1.49
N THR A 19 40.47 7.79 -0.20
CA THR A 19 40.04 9.00 0.51
C THR A 19 41.13 10.04 0.40
N THR A 20 40.88 11.17 -0.28
CA THR A 20 41.69 12.37 -0.23
C THR A 20 41.06 13.36 0.74
N THR A 21 41.74 13.55 1.88
CA THR A 21 41.42 14.57 2.87
C THR A 21 42.07 15.89 2.44
N ALA A 22 41.23 16.87 2.10
CA ALA A 22 41.71 18.25 1.89
C ALA A 22 41.39 19.07 3.15
N ALA A 23 42.43 19.38 3.92
CA ALA A 23 42.39 20.33 5.02
C ALA A 23 42.35 21.76 4.46
N ARG A 24 41.31 22.53 4.80
CA ARG A 24 41.27 23.97 4.61
C ARG A 24 41.50 24.66 5.98
N THR A 25 42.68 25.22 6.13
CA THR A 25 43.04 26.19 7.19
C THR A 25 42.29 27.49 6.93
N VAL A 26 41.54 27.97 7.89
CA VAL A 26 40.97 29.31 7.93
C VAL A 26 41.74 30.10 9.00
N THR A 27 42.48 31.10 8.50
CA THR A 27 43.23 32.08 9.30
C THR A 27 42.29 33.00 10.08
N ALA A 28 42.57 33.14 11.38
CA ALA A 28 41.98 34.14 12.26
C ALA A 28 42.56 35.53 11.93
N ALA A 29 41.68 36.49 11.66
CA ALA A 29 42.06 37.92 11.66
C ALA A 29 41.32 38.62 12.80
N ALA A 30 42.12 39.21 13.64
CA ALA A 30 41.74 40.00 14.77
C ALA A 30 41.04 41.31 14.35
N VAL A 31 39.99 41.72 15.06
CA VAL A 31 39.51 43.11 15.11
C VAL A 31 39.48 43.57 16.55
N VAL A 32 40.40 44.51 16.82
CA VAL A 32 40.57 45.21 18.11
C VAL A 32 39.65 46.44 18.15
N ALA A 33 38.96 46.59 19.26
CA ALA A 33 38.54 47.80 19.97
C ALA A 33 37.94 49.00 19.23
N VAL A 34 36.72 49.36 19.64
CA VAL A 34 36.40 50.76 20.02
C VAL A 34 35.58 50.74 21.30
N ILE A 35 36.23 51.12 22.42
CA ILE A 35 35.55 51.53 23.64
C ILE A 35 35.39 53.05 23.56
N ALA A 36 34.18 53.57 23.50
CA ALA A 36 33.86 54.95 23.76
C ALA A 36 32.74 55.03 24.78
N ALA A 37 33.08 55.68 25.85
CA ALA A 37 32.28 55.93 27.04
C ALA A 37 31.01 56.72 26.73
N LEU A 38 29.88 56.29 27.32
CA LEU A 38 28.77 57.14 27.64
C LEU A 38 28.36 56.85 29.08
N THR A 39 28.70 57.83 29.94
CA THR A 39 28.35 57.96 31.33
C THR A 39 26.84 58.32 31.49
N ALA A 40 26.18 57.60 32.38
CA ALA A 40 25.14 58.05 33.30
C ALA A 40 23.82 58.65 32.77
N CYS A 41 22.76 57.84 32.85
CA CYS A 41 21.48 58.25 33.39
C CYS A 41 20.92 57.07 34.22
N SER A 42 21.02 57.15 35.53
CA SER A 42 20.45 56.21 36.46
C SER A 42 18.95 56.55 36.62
N GLY A 43 18.10 55.94 35.76
CA GLY A 43 16.67 55.87 35.99
C GLY A 43 16.30 54.49 36.57
N PRO A 44 15.31 54.33 37.46
CA PRO A 44 14.90 53.01 37.94
C PRO A 44 14.44 52.13 36.76
N ALA A 45 15.01 50.97 36.66
CA ALA A 45 14.66 49.98 35.62
C ALA A 45 13.15 49.65 35.73
N PRO A 46 12.38 49.66 34.61
CA PRO A 46 11.05 49.14 34.65
C PRO A 46 11.13 47.67 35.01
N SER A 47 10.41 47.27 36.07
CA SER A 47 10.22 45.91 36.48
C SER A 47 9.60 45.15 35.28
N ASN A 48 10.42 44.30 34.65
CA ASN A 48 9.99 43.41 33.58
C ASN A 48 8.83 42.57 34.13
N PRO A 49 7.59 42.66 33.56
CA PRO A 49 6.55 41.73 33.95
C PRO A 49 7.08 40.32 33.64
N ALA A 50 7.14 39.49 34.68
CA ALA A 50 7.59 38.11 34.58
C ALA A 50 6.95 37.50 33.34
N LEU A 51 7.79 37.08 32.38
CA LEU A 51 7.37 36.27 31.22
C LEU A 51 6.59 35.09 31.80
N ALA A 52 5.27 35.19 31.79
CA ALA A 52 4.41 34.10 32.15
C ALA A 52 4.86 32.89 31.32
N LYS A 53 5.38 31.85 31.96
CA LYS A 53 5.74 30.60 31.32
C LYS A 53 4.49 30.12 30.64
N ILE A 54 4.40 30.32 29.30
CA ILE A 54 3.35 29.72 28.45
C ILE A 54 3.51 28.22 28.67
N PRO A 55 2.50 27.54 29.27
CA PRO A 55 2.60 26.10 29.44
C PRO A 55 2.82 25.47 28.03
N PRO A 56 3.71 24.48 27.89
CA PRO A 56 3.95 23.86 26.61
C PRO A 56 2.62 23.37 26.06
N ALA A 57 2.29 23.80 24.83
CA ALA A 57 1.06 23.41 24.17
C ALA A 57 1.00 21.88 24.20
N LYS A 58 -0.06 21.33 24.81
CA LYS A 58 -0.26 19.90 24.94
C LYS A 58 -0.40 19.35 23.52
N VAL A 59 0.68 18.79 22.95
CA VAL A 59 0.66 18.17 21.62
C VAL A 59 -0.38 17.05 21.67
N PRO A 60 -1.44 17.09 20.86
CA PRO A 60 -2.43 16.04 20.85
C PRO A 60 -1.75 14.67 20.64
N PRO A 61 -2.18 13.62 21.34
CA PRO A 61 -1.59 12.30 21.14
C PRO A 61 -1.71 11.89 19.67
N ALA A 62 -0.62 11.36 19.10
CA ALA A 62 -0.58 10.94 17.72
C ALA A 62 -1.73 9.97 17.41
N THR A 63 -2.44 10.20 16.31
CA THR A 63 -3.42 9.28 15.76
C THR A 63 -2.80 8.46 14.63
N TYR A 64 -3.35 7.30 14.32
CA TYR A 64 -2.76 6.38 13.36
C TYR A 64 -3.72 5.99 12.24
N TYR A 65 -3.17 5.86 11.04
CA TYR A 65 -3.73 5.14 9.92
C TYR A 65 -2.89 3.89 9.71
N LEU A 66 -3.50 2.71 9.80
CA LEU A 66 -2.87 1.40 9.63
C LEU A 66 -3.29 0.81 8.29
N ALA A 67 -2.34 0.58 7.38
CA ALA A 67 -2.55 -0.08 6.09
C ALA A 67 -2.03 -1.51 6.15
N LEU A 68 -2.92 -2.45 5.88
CA LEU A 68 -2.71 -3.89 5.90
C LEU A 68 -2.99 -4.48 4.53
N GLY A 69 -2.42 -5.64 4.25
CA GLY A 69 -2.71 -6.39 3.04
C GLY A 69 -1.47 -6.86 2.30
N ASP A 70 -1.51 -6.77 0.98
CA ASP A 70 -0.49 -7.30 0.09
C ASP A 70 0.41 -6.19 -0.52
N SER A 71 0.85 -6.39 -1.76
CA SER A 71 1.69 -5.45 -2.50
C SER A 71 1.02 -4.11 -2.78
N LEU A 72 -0.32 -4.07 -2.87
CA LEU A 72 -1.04 -2.81 -3.12
C LEU A 72 -0.96 -1.88 -1.91
N ALA A 73 -1.02 -2.41 -0.67
CA ALA A 73 -0.81 -1.62 0.55
C ALA A 73 0.60 -1.01 0.62
N GLN A 74 1.57 -1.65 -0.01
CA GLN A 74 2.96 -1.18 -0.08
C GLN A 74 3.23 -0.26 -1.27
N GLY A 75 2.27 -0.09 -2.18
CA GLY A 75 2.43 0.73 -3.38
C GLY A 75 3.43 0.14 -4.37
N VAL A 76 3.45 -1.18 -4.52
CA VAL A 76 4.38 -1.86 -5.42
C VAL A 76 4.13 -1.44 -6.88
N GLN A 77 5.21 -1.08 -7.56
CA GLN A 77 5.23 -0.74 -8.99
C GLN A 77 6.53 -1.22 -9.63
N PRO A 78 6.56 -1.47 -10.95
CA PRO A 78 7.81 -1.76 -11.65
C PRO A 78 8.68 -0.49 -11.75
N ASN A 79 9.96 -0.63 -11.42
CA ASN A 79 10.95 0.42 -11.68
C ASN A 79 11.32 0.49 -13.18
N ALA A 80 12.29 1.33 -13.54
CA ALA A 80 12.73 1.48 -14.93
C ALA A 80 13.28 0.17 -15.55
N ALA A 81 13.79 -0.75 -14.73
CA ALA A 81 14.29 -2.05 -15.16
C ALA A 81 13.20 -3.15 -15.13
N GLY A 82 11.95 -2.82 -14.82
CA GLY A 82 10.85 -3.79 -14.73
C GLY A 82 10.79 -4.57 -13.42
N VAL A 83 11.65 -4.27 -12.45
CA VAL A 83 11.63 -4.93 -11.14
C VAL A 83 10.55 -4.30 -10.28
N SER A 84 9.65 -5.12 -9.74
CA SER A 84 8.63 -4.68 -8.79
C SER A 84 9.26 -4.23 -7.48
N VAL A 85 9.02 -2.97 -7.09
CA VAL A 85 9.56 -2.35 -5.87
C VAL A 85 8.45 -1.64 -5.10
N MET A 86 8.58 -1.58 -3.78
CA MET A 86 7.71 -0.77 -2.94
C MET A 86 7.98 0.72 -3.21
N THR A 87 6.91 1.52 -3.31
CA THR A 87 7.01 2.96 -3.57
C THR A 87 6.22 3.77 -2.55
N PRO A 88 6.51 5.08 -2.40
CA PRO A 88 5.69 5.98 -1.58
C PRO A 88 4.46 6.53 -2.33
N ASP A 89 4.12 5.98 -3.50
CA ASP A 89 3.04 6.45 -4.37
C ASP A 89 1.80 5.53 -4.33
N GLY A 90 1.77 4.57 -3.39
CA GLY A 90 0.67 3.63 -3.20
C GLY A 90 -0.62 4.29 -2.73
N TYR A 91 -1.72 3.54 -2.76
CA TYR A 91 -3.01 4.07 -2.28
C TYR A 91 -2.95 4.48 -0.80
N ALA A 92 -2.22 3.74 0.03
CA ALA A 92 -2.09 4.06 1.45
C ALA A 92 -1.39 5.40 1.68
N ASP A 93 -0.34 5.69 0.91
CA ASP A 93 0.37 6.95 0.96
C ASP A 93 -0.52 8.11 0.49
N GLN A 94 -1.32 7.90 -0.56
CA GLN A 94 -2.24 8.91 -1.10
C GLN A 94 -3.43 9.17 -0.16
N VAL A 95 -4.00 8.14 0.49
CA VAL A 95 -5.00 8.30 1.55
C VAL A 95 -4.43 9.10 2.71
N TYR A 96 -3.22 8.77 3.14
CA TYR A 96 -2.52 9.50 4.20
C TYR A 96 -2.30 10.98 3.82
N ALA A 97 -1.82 11.26 2.61
CA ALA A 97 -1.60 12.61 2.11
C ALA A 97 -2.90 13.44 2.09
N ALA A 98 -4.03 12.82 1.72
CA ALA A 98 -5.34 13.47 1.72
C ALA A 98 -5.87 13.77 3.14
N LEU A 99 -5.60 12.90 4.11
CA LEU A 99 -6.10 13.06 5.48
C LEU A 99 -5.23 13.98 6.35
N ARG A 100 -3.93 14.05 6.07
CA ARG A 100 -2.94 14.77 6.88
C ARG A 100 -3.22 16.27 7.06
N PRO A 101 -3.67 17.04 6.06
CA PRO A 101 -3.90 18.48 6.22
C PRO A 101 -4.92 18.82 7.32
N SER A 102 -5.98 18.03 7.45
CA SER A 102 -7.00 18.20 8.50
C SER A 102 -6.64 17.46 9.82
N ARG A 103 -5.55 16.69 9.83
CA ARG A 103 -5.11 15.84 10.96
C ARG A 103 -3.59 15.84 11.09
N PRO A 104 -2.96 16.97 11.48
CA PRO A 104 -1.49 17.11 11.45
C PRO A 104 -0.75 16.11 12.36
N GLY A 105 -1.43 15.52 13.36
CA GLY A 105 -0.88 14.46 14.22
C GLY A 105 -1.04 13.04 13.67
N LEU A 106 -1.63 12.85 12.47
CA LEU A 106 -1.81 11.54 11.87
C LEU A 106 -0.46 10.93 11.46
N LYS A 107 -0.30 9.64 11.71
CA LYS A 107 0.86 8.84 11.30
C LYS A 107 0.38 7.64 10.48
N LEU A 108 1.01 7.41 9.34
CA LEU A 108 0.80 6.21 8.53
C LEU A 108 1.72 5.08 9.02
N VAL A 109 1.14 3.90 9.19
CA VAL A 109 1.85 2.65 9.44
C VAL A 109 1.42 1.65 8.37
N LYS A 110 2.38 1.16 7.56
CA LYS A 110 2.14 0.16 6.53
C LYS A 110 2.72 -1.17 7.00
N LEU A 111 1.86 -2.17 7.17
CA LEU A 111 2.24 -3.55 7.51
C LEU A 111 1.98 -4.52 6.34
N GLY A 112 1.53 -4.03 5.19
CA GLY A 112 1.32 -4.87 4.01
C GLY A 112 2.60 -5.63 3.61
N CYS A 113 2.43 -6.75 2.91
CA CYS A 113 3.53 -7.61 2.45
C CYS A 113 3.29 -8.04 1.00
N PRO A 114 4.19 -7.72 0.06
CA PRO A 114 4.06 -8.19 -1.31
C PRO A 114 3.92 -9.71 -1.39
N GLY A 115 2.91 -10.20 -2.12
CA GLY A 115 2.61 -11.62 -2.24
C GLY A 115 1.80 -12.22 -1.10
N GLU A 116 1.36 -11.43 -0.11
CA GLU A 116 0.57 -11.93 1.03
C GLU A 116 -0.75 -12.54 0.58
N THR A 117 -1.06 -13.71 1.09
CA THR A 117 -2.37 -14.37 0.97
C THR A 117 -3.15 -14.25 2.27
N THR A 118 -4.44 -14.56 2.24
CA THR A 118 -5.22 -14.63 3.49
C THR A 118 -4.65 -15.65 4.47
N ALA A 119 -4.17 -16.79 3.99
CA ALA A 119 -3.54 -17.83 4.82
C ALA A 119 -2.22 -17.34 5.44
N SER A 120 -1.31 -16.74 4.64
CA SER A 120 -0.03 -16.27 5.16
C SER A 120 -0.18 -15.04 6.06
N MET A 121 -1.18 -14.20 5.85
CA MET A 121 -1.50 -13.10 6.75
C MET A 121 -1.84 -13.60 8.17
N ILE A 122 -2.45 -14.78 8.29
CA ILE A 122 -2.78 -15.43 9.57
C ILE A 122 -1.55 -16.13 10.16
N ASN A 123 -0.86 -16.93 9.33
CA ASN A 123 0.15 -17.90 9.77
C ASN A 123 1.59 -17.40 9.64
N GLY A 124 1.82 -16.33 8.85
CA GLY A 124 3.15 -15.85 8.50
C GLY A 124 3.76 -16.63 7.34
N GLY A 125 5.06 -16.44 7.13
CA GLY A 125 5.86 -17.20 6.17
C GLY A 125 6.36 -16.40 4.95
N ILE A 126 5.79 -15.24 4.63
CA ILE A 126 6.25 -14.39 3.51
C ILE A 126 7.13 -13.26 4.05
N CYS A 127 6.55 -12.31 4.78
CA CYS A 127 7.33 -11.26 5.42
C CYS A 127 7.58 -11.57 6.89
N ARG A 128 8.62 -10.93 7.45
CA ARG A 128 8.95 -11.09 8.87
C ARG A 128 8.23 -10.05 9.71
N TYR A 129 7.46 -10.50 10.69
CA TYR A 129 6.76 -9.66 11.65
C TYR A 129 7.11 -10.04 13.08
N GLN A 130 7.10 -9.04 13.96
CA GLN A 130 7.06 -9.31 15.39
C GLN A 130 5.72 -10.01 15.72
N GLY A 131 5.79 -11.18 16.35
CA GLY A 131 4.61 -12.03 16.57
C GLY A 131 4.33 -13.04 15.45
N GLY A 132 5.20 -13.15 14.42
CA GLY A 132 5.24 -14.23 13.43
C GLY A 132 4.36 -14.01 12.19
N SER A 133 3.32 -13.14 12.24
CA SER A 133 2.46 -12.90 11.08
C SER A 133 1.98 -11.44 11.01
N GLN A 134 1.52 -11.01 9.83
CA GLN A 134 0.97 -9.68 9.63
C GLN A 134 -0.23 -9.44 10.55
N LEU A 135 -1.13 -10.42 10.67
CA LEU A 135 -2.29 -10.33 11.55
C LEU A 135 -1.90 -10.20 13.03
N ALA A 136 -0.90 -10.94 13.48
CA ALA A 136 -0.41 -10.82 14.85
C ALA A 136 0.18 -9.43 15.14
N ALA A 137 0.99 -8.91 14.21
CA ALA A 137 1.54 -7.57 14.29
C ALA A 137 0.45 -6.48 14.28
N ALA A 138 -0.56 -6.62 13.41
CA ALA A 138 -1.69 -5.69 13.35
C ALA A 138 -2.52 -5.69 14.65
N VAL A 139 -2.80 -6.86 15.22
CA VAL A 139 -3.51 -7.02 16.49
C VAL A 139 -2.73 -6.36 17.63
N ALA A 140 -1.44 -6.64 17.74
CA ALA A 140 -0.57 -6.04 18.76
C ALA A 140 -0.53 -4.51 18.62
N PHE A 141 -0.40 -4.00 17.39
CA PHE A 141 -0.43 -2.56 17.12
C PHE A 141 -1.75 -1.92 17.54
N LEU A 142 -2.89 -2.51 17.17
CA LEU A 142 -4.22 -2.01 17.50
C LEU A 142 -4.46 -1.98 19.02
N GLN A 143 -4.02 -2.99 19.74
CA GLN A 143 -4.09 -3.07 21.20
C GLN A 143 -3.21 -2.01 21.88
N ALA A 144 -1.97 -1.84 21.41
CA ALA A 144 -1.03 -0.85 21.97
C ALA A 144 -1.47 0.61 21.68
N HIS A 145 -2.28 0.83 20.64
CA HIS A 145 -2.75 2.17 20.24
C HIS A 145 -4.27 2.32 20.33
N ARG A 146 -4.91 1.58 21.26
CA ARG A 146 -6.36 1.61 21.45
C ARG A 146 -6.87 3.04 21.66
N GLY A 147 -7.95 3.41 20.96
CA GLY A 147 -8.49 4.78 20.97
C GLY A 147 -7.69 5.81 20.18
N ARG A 148 -6.59 5.41 19.53
CA ARG A 148 -5.71 6.28 18.75
C ARG A 148 -5.58 5.89 17.29
N VAL A 149 -6.25 4.83 16.85
CA VAL A 149 -6.31 4.42 15.45
C VAL A 149 -7.57 4.97 14.82
N LEU A 150 -7.41 5.78 13.79
CA LEU A 150 -8.50 6.42 13.05
C LEU A 150 -9.07 5.51 11.97
N LEU A 151 -8.17 4.87 11.22
CA LEU A 151 -8.49 4.10 10.03
C LEU A 151 -7.61 2.86 9.93
N VAL A 152 -8.21 1.75 9.53
CA VAL A 152 -7.53 0.56 9.04
C VAL A 152 -8.01 0.31 7.62
N THR A 153 -7.10 0.22 6.66
CA THR A 153 -7.39 -0.29 5.31
C THR A 153 -6.85 -1.69 5.16
N LEU A 154 -7.54 -2.52 4.40
CA LEU A 154 -7.18 -3.91 4.16
C LEU A 154 -7.42 -4.30 2.70
N ASP A 155 -6.37 -4.66 1.99
CA ASP A 155 -6.37 -5.29 0.69
C ASP A 155 -5.73 -6.67 0.82
N ILE A 156 -6.52 -7.72 0.90
CA ILE A 156 -6.07 -9.10 1.05
C ILE A 156 -6.99 -10.07 0.32
N GLY A 157 -6.42 -11.05 -0.35
CA GLY A 157 -7.15 -12.09 -1.05
C GLY A 157 -6.87 -12.17 -2.57
N ALA A 158 -6.17 -11.19 -3.16
CA ALA A 158 -5.83 -11.25 -4.59
C ALA A 158 -4.85 -12.37 -4.90
N ASN A 159 -3.89 -12.62 -4.03
CA ASN A 159 -2.85 -13.64 -4.22
C ASN A 159 -3.31 -15.08 -3.90
N ASP A 160 -4.46 -15.27 -3.26
CA ASP A 160 -4.94 -16.61 -2.92
C ASP A 160 -5.20 -17.46 -4.19
N PRO A 161 -5.87 -16.93 -5.26
CA PRO A 161 -6.03 -17.67 -6.50
C PRO A 161 -4.74 -17.81 -7.33
N GLU A 162 -3.74 -16.97 -7.14
CA GLU A 162 -2.50 -16.98 -7.92
C GLU A 162 -1.62 -18.20 -7.65
N HIS A 163 -1.78 -18.85 -6.49
CA HIS A 163 -1.05 -20.07 -6.14
C HIS A 163 -1.47 -21.30 -6.96
N CYS A 164 -2.44 -21.15 -7.84
CA CYS A 164 -2.90 -22.22 -8.73
C CYS A 164 -1.95 -22.53 -9.90
N GLY A 165 -0.77 -21.98 -9.91
CA GLY A 165 0.41 -22.33 -10.71
C GLY A 165 0.23 -22.56 -12.21
N GLY A 166 1.00 -21.87 -13.03
CA GLY A 166 1.12 -22.10 -14.46
C GLY A 166 0.18 -21.27 -15.32
N GLN A 167 0.41 -21.28 -16.64
CA GLN A 167 -0.39 -20.55 -17.63
C GLN A 167 -1.89 -20.86 -17.46
N PRO A 168 -2.75 -19.88 -17.21
CA PRO A 168 -4.14 -20.13 -16.86
C PRO A 168 -4.95 -20.55 -18.10
N GLY A 169 -5.10 -21.84 -18.28
CA GLY A 169 -6.21 -22.35 -19.09
C GLY A 169 -7.53 -22.24 -18.31
N LEU A 170 -8.67 -22.12 -19.00
CA LEU A 170 -10.01 -22.03 -18.37
C LEU A 170 -10.25 -23.12 -17.32
N GLY A 171 -9.78 -24.37 -17.59
CA GLY A 171 -9.90 -25.48 -16.65
C GLY A 171 -9.09 -25.29 -15.37
N GLN A 172 -7.97 -24.60 -15.44
CA GLN A 172 -7.13 -24.31 -14.27
C GLN A 172 -7.77 -23.21 -13.41
N LEU A 173 -8.26 -22.14 -14.05
CA LEU A 173 -9.01 -21.08 -13.36
C LEU A 173 -10.24 -21.64 -12.63
N ALA A 174 -10.98 -22.55 -13.25
CA ALA A 174 -12.15 -23.17 -12.61
C ALA A 174 -11.74 -24.04 -11.41
N LYS A 175 -10.68 -24.84 -11.50
CA LYS A 175 -10.18 -25.66 -10.40
C LYS A 175 -9.73 -24.80 -9.23
N CYS A 176 -9.04 -23.68 -9.49
CA CYS A 176 -8.63 -22.73 -8.48
C CYS A 176 -9.81 -22.08 -7.79
N ALA A 177 -10.77 -21.60 -8.55
CA ALA A 177 -11.96 -20.97 -7.99
C ALA A 177 -12.69 -21.91 -7.00
N VAL A 178 -12.78 -23.18 -7.33
CA VAL A 178 -13.46 -24.17 -6.46
C VAL A 178 -12.63 -24.50 -5.22
N LYS A 179 -11.30 -24.57 -5.34
CA LYS A 179 -10.42 -25.03 -4.27
C LYS A 179 -10.01 -23.92 -3.31
N ASP A 180 -9.61 -22.76 -3.83
CA ASP A 180 -8.89 -21.76 -3.02
C ASP A 180 -9.80 -20.61 -2.57
N ILE A 181 -10.83 -20.26 -3.32
CA ILE A 181 -11.77 -19.19 -2.96
C ILE A 181 -12.49 -19.45 -1.62
N PRO A 182 -13.04 -20.64 -1.34
CA PRO A 182 -13.71 -20.88 -0.03
C PRO A 182 -12.74 -20.66 1.14
N GLY A 183 -11.52 -21.19 1.06
CA GLY A 183 -10.50 -21.01 2.10
C GLY A 183 -10.14 -19.54 2.30
N ALA A 184 -9.96 -18.78 1.22
CA ALA A 184 -9.67 -17.36 1.30
C ALA A 184 -10.79 -16.55 1.98
N VAL A 185 -12.05 -16.89 1.69
CA VAL A 185 -13.23 -16.27 2.32
C VAL A 185 -13.30 -16.56 3.81
N ASP A 186 -13.06 -17.81 4.23
CA ASP A 186 -13.06 -18.22 5.63
C ASP A 186 -11.89 -17.57 6.40
N HIS A 187 -10.70 -17.53 5.80
CA HIS A 187 -9.55 -16.82 6.36
C HIS A 187 -9.84 -15.32 6.54
N LEU A 188 -10.45 -14.67 5.55
CA LEU A 188 -10.84 -13.27 5.68
C LEU A 188 -11.82 -13.07 6.84
N GLY A 189 -12.76 -13.98 7.06
CA GLY A 189 -13.65 -13.98 8.23
C GLY A 189 -12.87 -13.99 9.55
N THR A 190 -11.86 -14.86 9.64
CA THR A 190 -10.95 -14.95 10.80
C THR A 190 -10.15 -13.66 10.99
N ILE A 191 -9.58 -13.11 9.92
CA ILE A 191 -8.82 -11.85 9.93
C ILE A 191 -9.71 -10.72 10.46
N MET A 192 -10.90 -10.57 9.91
CA MET A 192 -11.83 -9.51 10.29
C MET A 192 -12.27 -9.61 11.74
N THR A 193 -12.56 -10.82 12.23
CA THR A 193 -12.92 -11.07 13.63
C THR A 193 -11.83 -10.61 14.57
N ARG A 194 -10.58 -10.97 14.30
CA ARG A 194 -9.42 -10.60 15.13
C ARG A 194 -9.11 -9.10 15.07
N LEU A 195 -9.16 -8.49 13.89
CA LEU A 195 -8.94 -7.05 13.73
C LEU A 195 -10.02 -6.24 14.47
N LYS A 196 -11.29 -6.60 14.34
CA LYS A 196 -12.40 -5.92 15.03
C LYS A 196 -12.28 -6.01 16.54
N ALA A 197 -11.96 -7.19 17.08
CA ALA A 197 -11.76 -7.38 18.51
C ALA A 197 -10.60 -6.51 19.06
N ALA A 198 -9.51 -6.39 18.30
CA ALA A 198 -8.34 -5.62 18.70
C ALA A 198 -8.53 -4.10 18.56
N ALA A 199 -9.20 -3.67 17.49
CA ALA A 199 -9.40 -2.26 17.19
C ALA A 199 -10.27 -1.54 18.23
N GLY A 200 -11.29 -2.23 18.77
CA GLY A 200 -12.27 -1.62 19.67
C GLY A 200 -13.27 -0.70 18.92
N PRO A 201 -14.14 -0.01 19.66
CA PRO A 201 -15.14 0.87 19.07
C PRO A 201 -14.50 2.13 18.46
N GLY A 202 -15.16 2.67 17.43
CA GLY A 202 -14.75 3.93 16.79
C GLY A 202 -13.69 3.83 15.71
N VAL A 203 -12.97 2.73 15.58
CA VAL A 203 -12.00 2.52 14.49
C VAL A 203 -12.74 2.18 13.20
N ARG A 204 -12.48 2.94 12.14
CA ARG A 204 -13.00 2.63 10.80
C ARG A 204 -12.14 1.55 10.17
N ILE A 205 -12.74 0.41 9.84
CA ILE A 205 -12.09 -0.64 9.05
C ILE A 205 -12.75 -0.65 7.68
N VAL A 206 -11.93 -0.53 6.63
CA VAL A 206 -12.36 -0.54 5.24
C VAL A 206 -11.58 -1.63 4.52
N GLY A 207 -12.29 -2.65 4.04
CA GLY A 207 -11.72 -3.65 3.16
C GLY A 207 -11.85 -3.25 1.70
N MET A 208 -11.10 -3.89 0.81
CA MET A 208 -11.12 -3.64 -0.62
C MET A 208 -11.58 -4.89 -1.39
N ASN A 209 -12.31 -4.69 -2.48
CA ASN A 209 -12.43 -5.65 -3.56
C ASN A 209 -11.49 -5.25 -4.72
N TYR A 210 -11.31 -6.12 -5.73
CA TYR A 210 -10.20 -6.00 -6.65
C TYR A 210 -10.63 -5.76 -8.10
N TYR A 211 -9.87 -4.95 -8.84
CA TYR A 211 -9.84 -4.95 -10.29
C TYR A 211 -9.27 -6.29 -10.81
N LEU A 212 -9.35 -6.54 -12.11
CA LEU A 212 -8.99 -7.83 -12.71
C LEU A 212 -7.91 -7.69 -13.78
N PRO A 213 -6.64 -8.06 -13.51
CA PRO A 213 -5.55 -8.03 -14.49
C PRO A 213 -5.83 -8.90 -15.73
N ALA A 214 -6.47 -10.04 -15.57
CA ALA A 214 -6.80 -10.95 -16.68
C ALA A 214 -7.68 -10.33 -17.79
N LEU A 215 -8.26 -9.15 -17.60
CA LEU A 215 -8.92 -8.40 -18.67
C LEU A 215 -7.95 -8.04 -19.81
N ALA A 216 -6.65 -7.95 -19.55
CA ALA A 216 -5.64 -7.68 -20.58
C ALA A 216 -5.60 -8.77 -21.66
N GLU A 217 -6.01 -10.00 -21.34
CA GLU A 217 -6.12 -11.11 -22.29
C GLU A 217 -7.08 -10.81 -23.45
N TRP A 218 -8.01 -9.87 -23.28
CA TRP A 218 -8.87 -9.39 -24.36
C TRP A 218 -8.09 -9.02 -25.62
N ARG A 219 -6.85 -8.54 -25.46
CA ARG A 219 -5.97 -8.11 -26.56
C ARG A 219 -5.36 -9.26 -27.34
N SER A 220 -5.41 -10.48 -26.82
CA SER A 220 -4.85 -11.71 -27.42
C SER A 220 -5.80 -12.38 -28.41
N GLY A 221 -6.76 -11.64 -28.99
CA GLY A 221 -7.70 -12.18 -29.98
C GLY A 221 -8.90 -12.92 -29.37
N LEU A 222 -9.60 -13.72 -30.18
CA LEU A 222 -10.84 -14.37 -29.75
C LEU A 222 -10.65 -15.31 -28.53
N PRO A 223 -9.63 -16.16 -28.46
CA PRO A 223 -9.41 -16.98 -27.27
C PRO A 223 -9.21 -16.15 -25.99
N GLY A 224 -8.40 -15.09 -26.07
CA GLY A 224 -8.17 -14.17 -24.94
C GLY A 224 -9.43 -13.44 -24.48
N ARG A 225 -10.34 -13.11 -25.41
CA ARG A 225 -11.64 -12.50 -25.06
C ARG A 225 -12.52 -13.45 -24.24
N VAL A 226 -12.49 -14.74 -24.58
CA VAL A 226 -13.21 -15.77 -23.80
C VAL A 226 -12.61 -15.89 -22.40
N VAL A 227 -11.27 -15.87 -22.29
CA VAL A 227 -10.58 -15.88 -20.97
C VAL A 227 -10.96 -14.65 -20.16
N ALA A 228 -10.85 -13.45 -20.71
CA ALA A 228 -11.16 -12.19 -20.03
C ALA A 228 -12.63 -12.16 -19.52
N TRP A 229 -13.57 -12.58 -20.36
CA TRP A 229 -14.99 -12.63 -20.00
C TRP A 229 -15.27 -13.64 -18.88
N THR A 230 -14.71 -14.86 -18.98
CA THR A 230 -14.88 -15.91 -17.98
C THR A 230 -14.24 -15.52 -16.63
N ALA A 231 -13.02 -14.97 -16.69
CA ALA A 231 -12.31 -14.51 -15.51
C ALA A 231 -13.07 -13.38 -14.80
N GLU A 232 -13.72 -12.48 -15.55
CA GLU A 232 -14.54 -11.41 -14.96
C GLU A 232 -15.72 -11.99 -14.16
N LYS A 233 -16.44 -12.98 -14.67
CA LYS A 233 -17.55 -13.60 -13.93
C LYS A 233 -17.10 -14.27 -12.63
N LEU A 234 -15.95 -14.94 -12.66
CA LEU A 234 -15.36 -15.52 -11.45
C LEU A 234 -14.92 -14.43 -10.46
N ALA A 235 -14.25 -13.38 -10.96
CA ALA A 235 -13.81 -12.27 -10.14
C ALA A 235 -14.99 -11.50 -9.52
N ALA A 236 -16.07 -11.26 -10.26
CA ALA A 236 -17.28 -10.64 -9.73
C ALA A 236 -17.88 -11.45 -8.59
N THR A 237 -17.94 -12.78 -8.75
CA THR A 237 -18.42 -13.69 -7.70
C THR A 237 -17.52 -13.64 -6.46
N TYR A 238 -16.20 -13.75 -6.64
CA TYR A 238 -15.24 -13.69 -5.54
C TYR A 238 -15.32 -12.34 -4.80
N ASN A 239 -15.29 -11.24 -5.53
CA ASN A 239 -15.41 -9.90 -4.95
C ASN A 239 -16.71 -9.70 -4.16
N ALA A 240 -17.82 -10.28 -4.64
CA ALA A 240 -19.09 -10.29 -3.90
C ALA A 240 -18.97 -11.09 -2.59
N MET A 241 -18.25 -12.22 -2.58
CA MET A 241 -18.01 -13.01 -1.37
C MET A 241 -17.17 -12.23 -0.36
N LEU A 242 -16.06 -11.60 -0.78
CA LEU A 242 -15.25 -10.72 0.07
C LEU A 242 -16.12 -9.58 0.67
N GLY A 243 -16.92 -8.93 -0.17
CA GLY A 243 -17.81 -7.85 0.25
C GLY A 243 -18.81 -8.29 1.34
N ARG A 244 -19.36 -9.52 1.26
CA ARG A 244 -20.23 -10.08 2.28
C ARG A 244 -19.52 -10.30 3.62
N VAL A 245 -18.26 -10.77 3.59
CA VAL A 245 -17.46 -10.94 4.82
C VAL A 245 -17.21 -9.60 5.48
N TYR A 246 -16.80 -8.58 4.72
CA TYR A 246 -16.61 -7.23 5.23
C TYR A 246 -17.91 -6.68 5.85
N ALA A 247 -19.04 -6.76 5.12
CA ALA A 247 -20.33 -6.29 5.59
C ALA A 247 -20.76 -7.01 6.88
N LYS A 248 -20.63 -8.34 6.94
CA LYS A 248 -20.95 -9.15 8.12
C LYS A 248 -20.13 -8.75 9.35
N SER A 249 -18.88 -8.32 9.13
CA SER A 249 -18.01 -7.84 10.20
C SER A 249 -18.24 -6.36 10.56
N GLY A 250 -19.18 -5.67 9.90
CA GLY A 250 -19.44 -4.24 10.07
C GLY A 250 -18.33 -3.35 9.51
N ALA A 251 -17.50 -3.86 8.61
CA ALA A 251 -16.54 -3.07 7.85
C ALA A 251 -17.19 -2.54 6.56
N ARG A 252 -16.66 -1.44 6.05
CA ARG A 252 -17.06 -0.88 4.75
C ARG A 252 -16.19 -1.44 3.64
N VAL A 253 -16.66 -1.34 2.39
CA VAL A 253 -15.95 -1.83 1.22
C VAL A 253 -15.55 -0.67 0.32
N ALA A 254 -14.25 -0.55 0.06
CA ALA A 254 -13.72 0.23 -1.04
C ALA A 254 -13.97 -0.56 -2.34
N ASN A 255 -15.00 -0.20 -3.09
CA ASN A 255 -15.42 -0.91 -4.30
C ASN A 255 -14.50 -0.59 -5.49
N VAL A 256 -13.29 -1.13 -5.48
CA VAL A 256 -12.29 -0.94 -6.54
C VAL A 256 -12.71 -1.66 -7.82
N PHE A 257 -13.36 -2.82 -7.72
CA PHE A 257 -13.95 -3.52 -8.87
C PHE A 257 -14.88 -2.61 -9.67
N GLY A 258 -15.77 -1.89 -8.97
CA GLY A 258 -16.68 -0.93 -9.59
C GLY A 258 -15.96 0.32 -10.10
N ALA A 259 -15.01 0.86 -9.34
CA ALA A 259 -14.27 2.07 -9.70
C ALA A 259 -13.40 1.87 -10.96
N PHE A 260 -12.91 0.66 -11.20
CA PHE A 260 -12.21 0.27 -12.43
C PHE A 260 -13.15 -0.12 -13.57
N GLU A 261 -14.47 -0.01 -13.37
CA GLU A 261 -15.49 -0.42 -14.36
C GLU A 261 -15.28 -1.88 -14.82
N THR A 262 -14.79 -2.77 -13.95
CA THR A 262 -14.27 -4.11 -14.29
C THR A 262 -15.28 -5.00 -15.00
N ALA A 263 -16.60 -4.82 -14.76
CA ALA A 263 -17.67 -5.57 -15.42
C ALA A 263 -18.17 -4.91 -16.73
N ASP A 264 -17.67 -3.74 -17.10
CA ASP A 264 -18.20 -2.99 -18.26
C ASP A 264 -17.49 -3.35 -19.57
N PHE A 265 -18.06 -4.30 -20.31
CA PHE A 265 -17.60 -4.70 -21.64
C PHE A 265 -18.17 -3.83 -22.77
N THR A 266 -18.84 -2.72 -22.48
CA THR A 266 -19.30 -1.80 -23.54
C THR A 266 -18.11 -1.17 -24.26
N LYS A 267 -18.25 -1.02 -25.56
CA LYS A 267 -17.21 -0.41 -26.41
C LYS A 267 -17.59 1.03 -26.69
N PRO A 268 -16.77 2.00 -26.29
CA PRO A 268 -16.98 3.40 -26.72
C PRO A 268 -16.98 3.53 -28.24
N ALA A 269 -17.74 4.47 -28.77
CA ALA A 269 -17.81 4.75 -30.20
C ALA A 269 -16.39 4.97 -30.77
N GLY A 270 -16.12 4.39 -31.93
CA GLY A 270 -14.82 4.49 -32.60
C GLY A 270 -13.71 3.60 -32.01
N THR A 271 -13.99 2.75 -31.02
CA THR A 271 -13.00 1.82 -30.45
C THR A 271 -13.44 0.37 -30.53
N ASN A 272 -12.45 -0.55 -30.64
CA ASN A 272 -12.69 -1.99 -30.53
C ASN A 272 -12.35 -2.54 -29.15
N VAL A 273 -11.92 -1.67 -28.22
CA VAL A 273 -11.49 -2.03 -26.87
C VAL A 273 -12.63 -1.74 -25.90
N PRO A 274 -13.10 -2.72 -25.12
CA PRO A 274 -14.09 -2.48 -24.07
C PRO A 274 -13.59 -1.53 -22.99
N ARG A 275 -14.52 -0.87 -22.33
CA ARG A 275 -14.25 0.13 -21.30
C ARG A 275 -13.40 -0.43 -20.15
N ASN A 276 -13.76 -1.60 -19.63
CA ASN A 276 -13.01 -2.27 -18.57
C ASN A 276 -11.55 -2.56 -18.95
N VAL A 277 -11.29 -3.02 -20.18
CA VAL A 277 -9.94 -3.25 -20.70
C VAL A 277 -9.17 -1.96 -20.83
N ALA A 278 -9.82 -0.91 -21.36
CA ALA A 278 -9.23 0.42 -21.47
C ALA A 278 -8.85 0.98 -20.08
N ARG A 279 -9.73 0.85 -19.08
CA ARG A 279 -9.46 1.28 -17.70
C ARG A 279 -8.32 0.49 -17.05
N LEU A 280 -8.32 -0.83 -17.21
CA LEU A 280 -7.20 -1.64 -16.72
C LEU A 280 -5.86 -1.16 -17.28
N CYS A 281 -5.78 -1.01 -18.62
CA CYS A 281 -4.55 -0.57 -19.29
C CYS A 281 -4.14 0.86 -18.91
N GLN A 282 -5.11 1.73 -18.62
CA GLN A 282 -4.85 3.11 -18.20
C GLN A 282 -4.30 3.20 -16.77
N TRP A 283 -4.76 2.32 -15.87
CA TRP A 283 -4.54 2.45 -14.43
C TRP A 283 -3.62 1.39 -13.85
N THR A 284 -3.12 0.46 -14.68
CA THR A 284 -2.13 -0.53 -14.25
C THR A 284 -0.95 -0.57 -15.21
N TRP A 285 0.09 -1.31 -14.82
CA TRP A 285 1.23 -1.61 -15.66
C TRP A 285 0.99 -2.86 -16.55
N GLU A 286 -0.21 -3.46 -16.49
CA GLU A 286 -0.50 -4.73 -17.17
C GLU A 286 -0.39 -4.64 -18.69
N CYS A 287 -0.74 -3.49 -19.25
CA CYS A 287 -0.67 -3.26 -20.70
C CYS A 287 0.59 -2.49 -21.12
N ALA A 288 1.48 -2.16 -20.20
CA ALA A 288 2.70 -1.41 -20.51
C ALA A 288 3.68 -2.27 -21.30
N ALA A 289 4.51 -1.61 -22.10
CA ALA A 289 5.59 -2.28 -22.82
C ALA A 289 6.70 -2.73 -21.87
N PRO A 290 7.46 -3.81 -22.20
CA PRO A 290 8.69 -4.15 -21.51
C PRO A 290 9.66 -2.94 -21.44
N PRO A 291 10.48 -2.83 -20.38
CA PRO A 291 10.63 -3.78 -19.28
C PRO A 291 9.59 -3.63 -18.15
N ARG A 292 8.75 -2.58 -18.12
CA ARG A 292 7.82 -2.32 -17.02
C ARG A 292 6.57 -3.20 -17.02
N GLY A 293 6.12 -3.62 -18.18
CA GLY A 293 4.96 -4.49 -18.33
C GLY A 293 5.29 -5.79 -19.08
N PRO A 294 4.36 -6.77 -19.09
CA PRO A 294 3.12 -6.73 -18.31
C PRO A 294 3.36 -6.83 -16.80
N ASN A 295 2.62 -6.07 -16.01
CA ASN A 295 2.69 -6.10 -14.55
C ASN A 295 1.33 -5.72 -13.96
N GLN A 296 0.79 -6.57 -13.13
CA GLN A 296 -0.58 -6.46 -12.61
C GLN A 296 -0.81 -5.29 -11.63
N HIS A 297 0.25 -4.69 -11.10
CA HIS A 297 0.11 -3.61 -10.11
C HIS A 297 -0.45 -2.33 -10.74
N ALA A 298 -1.19 -1.59 -9.93
CA ALA A 298 -1.66 -0.26 -10.31
C ALA A 298 -0.47 0.68 -10.55
N ASN A 299 -0.59 1.55 -11.54
CA ASN A 299 0.29 2.70 -11.68
C ASN A 299 -0.16 3.85 -10.75
N GLN A 300 0.55 4.97 -10.74
CA GLN A 300 0.22 6.10 -9.88
C GLN A 300 -1.25 6.56 -10.03
N ALA A 301 -1.77 6.62 -11.27
CA ALA A 301 -3.17 7.00 -11.52
C ALA A 301 -4.14 5.95 -11.00
N GLY A 302 -3.84 4.65 -11.15
CA GLY A 302 -4.64 3.57 -10.59
C GLY A 302 -4.63 3.58 -9.06
N TYR A 303 -3.49 3.79 -8.43
CA TYR A 303 -3.43 3.97 -6.98
C TYR A 303 -4.24 5.18 -6.51
N GLN A 304 -4.33 6.25 -7.31
CA GLN A 304 -5.18 7.39 -7.00
C GLN A 304 -6.67 7.04 -7.06
N VAL A 305 -7.10 6.19 -8.01
CA VAL A 305 -8.47 5.67 -8.06
C VAL A 305 -8.75 4.83 -6.81
N ILE A 306 -7.85 3.91 -6.44
CA ILE A 306 -7.98 3.08 -5.25
C ILE A 306 -8.06 3.95 -3.99
N ALA A 307 -7.17 4.93 -3.84
CA ALA A 307 -7.16 5.84 -2.69
C ALA A 307 -8.48 6.61 -2.53
N ARG A 308 -9.02 7.17 -3.62
CA ARG A 308 -10.33 7.84 -3.60
C ARG A 308 -11.44 6.91 -3.16
N THR A 309 -11.42 5.65 -3.60
CA THR A 309 -12.41 4.66 -3.23
C THR A 309 -12.36 4.33 -1.73
N PHE A 310 -11.16 4.22 -1.16
CA PHE A 310 -10.96 4.07 0.29
C PHE A 310 -11.43 5.31 1.08
N LEU A 311 -11.11 6.52 0.62
CA LEU A 311 -11.54 7.75 1.26
C LEU A 311 -13.07 7.85 1.30
N GLN A 312 -13.74 7.63 0.17
CA GLN A 312 -15.20 7.62 0.08
C GLN A 312 -15.81 6.56 1.02
N ALA A 313 -15.32 5.34 0.98
CA ALA A 313 -15.80 4.27 1.86
C ALA A 313 -15.55 4.58 3.34
N SER A 314 -14.45 5.22 3.69
CA SER A 314 -14.13 5.58 5.07
C SER A 314 -15.03 6.68 5.63
N GLY A 315 -15.59 7.56 4.79
CA GLY A 315 -16.30 8.77 5.20
C GLY A 315 -15.41 9.77 5.94
N LEU A 316 -14.11 9.84 5.57
CA LEU A 316 -13.12 10.73 6.17
C LEU A 316 -12.67 11.86 5.22
N SER A 317 -13.22 11.87 4.01
CA SER A 317 -12.96 12.91 2.99
C SER A 317 -13.55 14.26 3.38
#